data_d7aa2c6050f4b8547024f47ecbdad021
#
_entry.id   d7aa2c6050f4b8547024f47ecbdad021
#
_cell.length_a   1.000
_cell.length_b   1.000
_cell.length_c   1.000
_cell.angle_alpha   90.00
_cell.angle_beta   90.00
_cell.angle_gamma   90.00
#
_symmetry.space_group_name_H-M   'P 1'
#
loop_
_entity.id
_entity.type
_entity.pdbx_description
1 polymer ?
#
loop_
_entity_poly.entity_id
_entity_poly.type
_entity_poly.pdbx_seq_one_letter_code
_entity_poly.pdbx_strand_id
1 'polypeptide(L)'
;MKLTSRVLLFSVLALIIFGFTANYAIAKNEDSAVIQDSANTAVKAKMNALLLYHTKTGHTLEAANAIVQGIQSAGGSVTLVLAKDFTPQTINQYDVLIVGSPCWGGSIANGIATPIADAINKITNEVTGKLCAGFSVNAGYGGQSTVKSLGERLKAKGCADYVAGPVAKAGSPLSLWVGSAVKPEDLARYRAFGEDLVKKFTARKK
;
A
#
# COMPACT_ATOMS: atom_id res chain seq x y z
N MET A 1 43.86 -47.69 -22.98
CA MET A 1 45.26 -47.51 -22.61
C MET A 1 45.33 -46.32 -21.64
N LYS A 2 45.62 -46.67 -20.42
CA LYS A 2 46.46 -46.02 -19.42
C LYS A 2 46.07 -44.59 -19.05
N LEU A 3 45.61 -44.36 -17.88
CA LEU A 3 46.17 -44.48 -16.53
C LEU A 3 46.75 -43.16 -16.04
N THR A 4 46.23 -42.78 -14.94
CA THR A 4 46.92 -42.35 -13.71
C THR A 4 47.22 -40.84 -13.69
N SER A 5 47.10 -40.10 -12.62
CA SER A 5 47.30 -40.39 -11.19
C SER A 5 46.92 -39.12 -10.44
N ARG A 6 46.15 -39.18 -9.39
CA ARG A 6 46.62 -39.19 -8.00
C ARG A 6 47.64 -38.04 -7.74
N VAL A 7 47.61 -37.24 -6.76
CA VAL A 7 47.53 -37.48 -5.34
C VAL A 7 47.75 -36.15 -4.62
N LEU A 8 47.01 -35.90 -3.56
CA LEU A 8 47.48 -35.52 -2.21
C LEU A 8 48.38 -34.26 -2.09
N LEU A 9 48.35 -33.45 -1.11
CA LEU A 9 48.26 -33.69 0.33
C LEU A 9 48.20 -32.39 1.10
N PHE A 10 47.47 -32.42 2.21
CA PHE A 10 47.78 -31.93 3.55
C PHE A 10 48.23 -30.47 3.78
N SER A 11 47.43 -29.85 4.54
CA SER A 11 47.65 -29.47 5.94
C SER A 11 48.82 -28.53 6.21
N VAL A 12 48.52 -27.38 6.72
CA VAL A 12 49.18 -26.93 7.96
C VAL A 12 48.22 -26.08 8.78
N LEU A 13 47.86 -26.66 9.88
CA LEU A 13 47.31 -26.08 11.06
C LEU A 13 48.35 -25.18 11.72
N ALA A 14 48.08 -23.91 11.87
CA ALA A 14 48.90 -23.08 12.77
C ALA A 14 47.94 -22.35 13.73
N LEU A 15 47.80 -22.92 14.92
CA LEU A 15 47.33 -22.24 16.11
C LEU A 15 48.31 -21.07 16.40
N ILE A 16 47.77 -19.88 16.51
CA ILE A 16 48.41 -18.83 17.34
C ILE A 16 47.41 -18.42 18.40
N ILE A 17 47.58 -19.05 19.55
CA ILE A 17 47.03 -18.62 20.82
C ILE A 17 47.91 -17.47 21.29
N PHE A 18 47.43 -16.25 21.26
CA PHE A 18 48.01 -15.18 22.06
C PHE A 18 46.95 -14.72 23.06
N GLY A 19 47.24 -15.08 24.28
CA GLY A 19 46.52 -14.63 25.45
C GLY A 19 46.70 -13.12 25.64
N PHE A 20 45.59 -12.47 25.89
CA PHE A 20 45.56 -11.19 26.57
C PHE A 20 44.70 -11.30 27.80
N THR A 21 45.37 -11.54 28.90
CA THR A 21 44.84 -11.26 30.22
C THR A 21 44.89 -9.75 30.42
N ALA A 22 43.79 -9.10 30.40
CA ALA A 22 43.67 -7.71 30.80
C ALA A 22 42.65 -7.58 31.91
N ASN A 23 43.17 -7.35 33.05
CA ASN A 23 42.67 -6.71 34.28
C ASN A 23 41.22 -6.27 34.31
N TYR A 24 40.46 -6.98 35.10
CA TYR A 24 39.20 -6.53 35.65
C TYR A 24 39.51 -5.51 36.75
N ALA A 25 39.45 -4.23 36.43
CA ALA A 25 39.39 -3.17 37.43
C ALA A 25 37.91 -2.94 37.75
N ILE A 26 37.48 -3.42 38.90
CA ILE A 26 36.18 -3.08 39.53
C ILE A 26 36.32 -1.63 39.99
N ALA A 27 35.77 -0.69 39.26
CA ALA A 27 35.47 0.62 39.79
C ALA A 27 33.99 0.61 40.27
N LYS A 28 33.81 0.50 41.54
CA LYS A 28 32.57 0.90 42.20
C LYS A 28 32.44 2.42 42.04
N ASN A 29 31.49 2.87 41.27
CA ASN A 29 30.94 4.19 41.35
C ASN A 29 29.45 4.07 41.62
N GLU A 30 29.11 4.29 42.84
CA GLU A 30 27.79 4.68 43.29
C GLU A 30 27.54 6.09 42.75
N ASP A 31 26.39 6.27 42.19
CA ASP A 31 25.70 7.44 41.65
C ASP A 31 25.51 7.38 40.12
N SER A 32 24.54 6.58 39.77
CA SER A 32 23.84 6.81 38.49
C SER A 32 22.36 6.63 38.78
N ALA A 33 21.71 7.75 39.06
CA ALA A 33 20.28 7.86 38.86
C ALA A 33 20.03 7.45 37.41
N VAL A 34 19.63 6.20 37.23
CA VAL A 34 19.08 5.72 35.94
C VAL A 34 17.79 6.51 35.75
N ILE A 35 17.91 7.61 35.02
CA ILE A 35 16.78 8.21 34.36
C ILE A 35 16.31 7.12 33.40
N GLN A 36 15.39 6.29 33.88
CA GLN A 36 14.50 5.55 32.98
C GLN A 36 13.67 6.60 32.26
N ASP A 37 14.26 7.19 31.23
CA ASP A 37 13.51 7.81 30.17
C ASP A 37 12.77 6.65 29.50
N SER A 38 11.65 6.27 30.16
CA SER A 38 10.62 5.46 29.56
C SER A 38 10.07 6.30 28.42
N ALA A 39 10.81 6.35 27.32
CA ALA A 39 10.26 6.70 26.05
C ALA A 39 9.09 5.75 25.82
N ASN A 40 7.94 6.14 26.34
CA ASN A 40 6.65 5.64 25.94
C ASN A 40 6.46 6.04 24.48
N THR A 41 7.24 5.39 23.61
CA THR A 41 7.03 5.42 22.20
C THR A 41 5.76 4.61 21.99
N ALA A 42 4.62 5.29 22.17
CA ALA A 42 3.34 4.75 21.74
C ALA A 42 3.58 4.20 20.34
N VAL A 43 3.57 2.88 20.18
CA VAL A 43 3.73 2.23 18.88
C VAL A 43 2.61 2.78 18.02
N LYS A 44 2.96 3.78 17.21
CA LYS A 44 2.01 4.45 16.33
C LYS A 44 1.44 3.38 15.42
N ALA A 45 0.15 3.08 15.57
CA ALA A 45 -0.51 2.03 14.82
C ALA A 45 -0.23 2.23 13.33
N LYS A 46 0.53 1.31 12.75
CA LYS A 46 0.91 1.38 11.33
C LYS A 46 -0.32 1.05 10.51
N MET A 47 -0.73 1.95 9.61
CA MET A 47 -1.85 1.70 8.69
C MET A 47 -1.53 0.51 7.79
N ASN A 48 -2.45 -0.45 7.71
CA ASN A 48 -2.43 -1.53 6.72
C ASN A 48 -3.64 -1.39 5.79
N ALA A 49 -3.40 -1.17 4.49
CA ALA A 49 -4.43 -0.91 3.51
C ALA A 49 -4.56 -2.01 2.46
N LEU A 50 -5.78 -2.28 2.02
CA LEU A 50 -6.07 -3.00 0.80
C LEU A 50 -6.41 -1.99 -0.30
N LEU A 51 -5.71 -2.04 -1.43
CA LEU A 51 -6.03 -1.26 -2.61
C LEU A 51 -6.60 -2.18 -3.69
N LEU A 52 -7.92 -2.13 -3.85
CA LEU A 52 -8.67 -2.82 -4.87
C LEU A 52 -8.73 -1.97 -6.14
N TYR A 53 -8.37 -2.50 -7.29
CA TYR A 53 -8.40 -1.75 -8.53
C TYR A 53 -8.80 -2.61 -9.73
N HIS A 54 -9.24 -1.92 -10.80
CA HIS A 54 -9.39 -2.47 -12.13
C HIS A 54 -8.69 -1.57 -13.14
N THR A 55 -8.07 -2.17 -14.14
CA THR A 55 -7.45 -1.45 -15.26
C THR A 55 -7.56 -2.27 -16.54
N LYS A 56 -7.78 -1.61 -17.66
CA LYS A 56 -7.76 -2.22 -19.01
C LYS A 56 -6.46 -1.88 -19.75
N THR A 57 -5.97 -0.67 -19.59
CA THR A 57 -4.84 -0.12 -20.34
C THR A 57 -3.62 0.22 -19.46
N GLY A 58 -3.67 -0.08 -18.16
CA GLY A 58 -2.58 0.18 -17.22
C GLY A 58 -2.69 1.48 -16.43
N HIS A 59 -3.43 2.49 -16.89
CA HIS A 59 -3.42 3.83 -16.29
C HIS A 59 -3.94 3.88 -14.85
N THR A 60 -4.98 3.07 -14.52
CA THR A 60 -5.43 2.98 -13.13
C THR A 60 -4.37 2.31 -12.23
N LEU A 61 -3.58 1.39 -12.78
CA LEU A 61 -2.45 0.79 -12.06
C LEU A 61 -1.32 1.80 -11.84
N GLU A 62 -1.01 2.68 -12.82
CA GLU A 62 -0.05 3.77 -12.64
C GLU A 62 -0.44 4.65 -11.45
N ALA A 63 -1.70 5.08 -11.39
CA ALA A 63 -2.24 5.85 -10.28
C ALA A 63 -2.21 5.08 -8.95
N ALA A 64 -2.58 3.79 -8.97
CA ALA A 64 -2.52 2.93 -7.79
C ALA A 64 -1.09 2.82 -7.25
N ASN A 65 -0.10 2.61 -8.11
CA ASN A 65 1.30 2.54 -7.72
C ASN A 65 1.81 3.86 -7.09
N ALA A 66 1.36 5.00 -7.58
CA ALA A 66 1.69 6.28 -6.98
C ALA A 66 1.09 6.42 -5.55
N ILE A 67 -0.15 5.97 -5.33
CA ILE A 67 -0.76 5.90 -3.99
C ILE A 67 0.04 4.96 -3.07
N VAL A 68 0.43 3.79 -3.58
CA VAL A 68 1.29 2.83 -2.84
C VAL A 68 2.56 3.50 -2.36
N GLN A 69 3.27 4.19 -3.25
CA GLN A 69 4.49 4.93 -2.90
C GLN A 69 4.24 5.97 -1.79
N GLY A 70 3.14 6.71 -1.86
CA GLY A 70 2.77 7.67 -0.83
C GLY A 70 2.46 7.04 0.52
N ILE A 71 1.73 5.92 0.54
CA ILE A 71 1.44 5.18 1.77
C ILE A 71 2.73 4.66 2.40
N GLN A 72 3.61 4.06 1.59
CA GLN A 72 4.87 3.49 2.06
C GLN A 72 5.83 4.57 2.58
N SER A 73 5.94 5.72 1.89
CA SER A 73 6.76 6.86 2.34
C SER A 73 6.29 7.43 3.68
N ALA A 74 4.99 7.38 3.96
CA ALA A 74 4.40 7.77 5.24
C ALA A 74 4.42 6.67 6.31
N GLY A 75 5.05 5.52 6.05
CA GLY A 75 5.21 4.42 7.01
C GLY A 75 4.03 3.44 7.06
N GLY A 76 3.05 3.54 6.18
CA GLY A 76 1.97 2.56 6.02
C GLY A 76 2.39 1.33 5.21
N SER A 77 1.52 0.32 5.17
CA SER A 77 1.61 -0.82 4.27
C SER A 77 0.35 -0.93 3.42
N VAL A 78 0.50 -1.47 2.21
CA VAL A 78 -0.62 -1.61 1.29
C VAL A 78 -0.44 -2.84 0.39
N THR A 79 -1.52 -3.58 0.19
CA THR A 79 -1.60 -4.70 -0.74
C THR A 79 -2.49 -4.32 -1.92
N LEU A 80 -2.01 -4.52 -3.15
CA LEU A 80 -2.79 -4.32 -4.37
C LEU A 80 -3.50 -5.60 -4.76
N VAL A 81 -4.80 -5.49 -5.08
CA VAL A 81 -5.62 -6.60 -5.55
C VAL A 81 -6.42 -6.18 -6.77
N LEU A 82 -6.34 -6.96 -7.84
CA LEU A 82 -7.22 -6.78 -9.01
C LEU A 82 -8.66 -7.18 -8.66
N ALA A 83 -9.62 -6.44 -9.16
CA ALA A 83 -11.04 -6.70 -8.89
C ALA A 83 -11.49 -8.13 -9.25
N LYS A 84 -10.88 -8.74 -10.27
CA LYS A 84 -11.17 -10.12 -10.67
C LYS A 84 -10.73 -11.16 -9.64
N ASP A 85 -9.66 -10.86 -8.88
CA ASP A 85 -9.04 -11.76 -7.89
C ASP A 85 -9.50 -11.43 -6.45
N PHE A 86 -10.44 -10.50 -6.31
CA PHE A 86 -10.90 -10.00 -5.02
C PHE A 86 -11.86 -10.96 -4.32
N THR A 87 -11.60 -11.19 -3.04
CA THR A 87 -12.47 -11.92 -2.12
C THR A 87 -12.81 -10.98 -0.94
N PRO A 88 -14.09 -10.75 -0.60
CA PRO A 88 -14.48 -9.79 0.44
C PRO A 88 -13.82 -10.03 1.79
N GLN A 89 -13.69 -11.29 2.19
CA GLN A 89 -13.10 -11.69 3.48
C GLN A 89 -11.66 -11.20 3.66
N THR A 90 -10.93 -10.94 2.56
CA THR A 90 -9.58 -10.37 2.64
C THR A 90 -9.57 -8.99 3.28
N ILE A 91 -10.66 -8.21 3.19
CA ILE A 91 -10.77 -6.88 3.80
C ILE A 91 -10.58 -6.93 5.33
N ASN A 92 -10.95 -8.04 5.98
CA ASN A 92 -10.88 -8.16 7.44
C ASN A 92 -9.45 -8.00 7.99
N GLN A 93 -8.43 -8.27 7.18
CA GLN A 93 -7.03 -8.17 7.53
C GLN A 93 -6.47 -6.75 7.42
N TYR A 94 -7.26 -5.79 6.94
CA TYR A 94 -6.82 -4.43 6.64
C TYR A 94 -7.61 -3.39 7.43
N ASP A 95 -6.97 -2.28 7.72
CA ASP A 95 -7.57 -1.13 8.41
C ASP A 95 -8.35 -0.23 7.44
N VAL A 96 -7.87 -0.16 6.20
CA VAL A 96 -8.34 0.78 5.17
C VAL A 96 -8.61 0.04 3.87
N LEU A 97 -9.76 0.34 3.24
CA LEU A 97 -10.07 -0.08 1.88
C LEU A 97 -9.95 1.11 0.92
N ILE A 98 -9.08 0.99 -0.07
CA ILE A 98 -8.94 1.96 -1.17
C ILE A 98 -9.46 1.32 -2.45
N VAL A 99 -10.28 2.03 -3.20
CA VAL A 99 -10.87 1.50 -4.45
C VAL A 99 -10.52 2.40 -5.62
N GLY A 100 -9.85 1.83 -6.63
CA GLY A 100 -9.49 2.49 -7.88
C GLY A 100 -10.33 1.99 -9.06
N SER A 101 -11.03 2.89 -9.73
CA SER A 101 -11.83 2.55 -10.91
C SER A 101 -11.47 3.44 -12.10
N PRO A 102 -11.26 2.87 -13.29
CA PRO A 102 -11.38 3.68 -14.49
C PRO A 102 -12.82 4.15 -14.63
N CYS A 103 -13.01 5.36 -15.16
CA CYS A 103 -14.34 5.80 -15.53
C CYS A 103 -14.65 5.31 -16.97
N TRP A 104 -15.59 4.39 -17.07
CA TRP A 104 -16.12 3.99 -18.37
C TRP A 104 -17.43 4.74 -18.63
N GLY A 105 -17.34 5.76 -19.51
CA GLY A 105 -18.51 6.52 -19.91
C GLY A 105 -19.65 5.61 -20.37
N GLY A 106 -20.86 5.88 -19.86
CA GLY A 106 -22.07 5.11 -20.20
C GLY A 106 -22.27 3.81 -19.40
N SER A 107 -21.43 3.53 -18.39
CA SER A 107 -21.63 2.40 -17.50
C SER A 107 -22.89 2.62 -16.65
N ILE A 108 -23.73 1.57 -16.53
CA ILE A 108 -24.93 1.51 -15.69
C ILE A 108 -24.61 1.82 -14.20
N ALA A 109 -23.33 1.76 -13.83
CA ALA A 109 -22.81 1.93 -12.48
C ALA A 109 -22.27 3.36 -12.21
N ASN A 110 -22.81 4.39 -12.83
CA ASN A 110 -22.42 5.79 -12.63
C ASN A 110 -20.91 6.05 -12.87
N GLY A 111 -20.36 5.49 -13.95
CA GLY A 111 -18.96 5.63 -14.33
C GLY A 111 -18.01 4.62 -13.69
N ILE A 112 -18.43 3.87 -12.68
CA ILE A 112 -17.62 2.80 -12.08
C ILE A 112 -17.50 1.64 -13.06
N ALA A 113 -16.29 1.13 -13.27
CA ALA A 113 -16.07 -0.06 -14.10
C ALA A 113 -16.80 -1.28 -13.51
N THR A 114 -17.44 -2.07 -14.36
CA THR A 114 -18.24 -3.25 -13.93
C THR A 114 -17.47 -4.17 -12.97
N PRO A 115 -16.21 -4.55 -13.20
CA PRO A 115 -15.48 -5.43 -12.26
C PRO A 115 -15.34 -4.83 -10.86
N ILE A 116 -15.25 -3.49 -10.74
CA ILE A 116 -15.21 -2.81 -9.43
C ILE A 116 -16.62 -2.79 -8.81
N ALA A 117 -17.64 -2.49 -9.60
CA ALA A 117 -19.01 -2.51 -9.11
C ALA A 117 -19.40 -3.89 -8.57
N ASP A 118 -19.04 -4.96 -9.29
CA ASP A 118 -19.29 -6.35 -8.89
C ASP A 118 -18.51 -6.71 -7.62
N ALA A 119 -17.26 -6.27 -7.51
CA ALA A 119 -16.47 -6.49 -6.31
C ALA A 119 -17.07 -5.80 -5.08
N ILE A 120 -17.52 -4.54 -5.21
CA ILE A 120 -18.20 -3.81 -4.13
C ILE A 120 -19.55 -4.48 -3.77
N ASN A 121 -20.29 -4.99 -4.74
CA ASN A 121 -21.55 -5.67 -4.49
C ASN A 121 -21.39 -6.92 -3.62
N LYS A 122 -20.27 -7.63 -3.74
CA LYS A 122 -19.95 -8.81 -2.92
C LYS A 122 -19.64 -8.47 -1.46
N ILE A 123 -19.27 -7.22 -1.15
CA ILE A 123 -19.00 -6.77 0.22
C ILE A 123 -20.32 -6.77 0.99
N THR A 124 -20.34 -7.37 2.16
CA THR A 124 -21.51 -7.36 3.08
C THR A 124 -21.28 -6.40 4.25
N ASN A 125 -20.37 -6.73 5.15
CA ASN A 125 -20.09 -5.96 6.36
C ASN A 125 -18.57 -5.78 6.63
N GLU A 126 -17.71 -6.29 5.76
CA GLU A 126 -16.26 -6.31 5.97
C GLU A 126 -15.63 -4.90 6.04
N VAL A 127 -16.35 -3.88 5.54
CA VAL A 127 -15.91 -2.47 5.61
C VAL A 127 -16.53 -1.70 6.79
N THR A 128 -17.37 -2.35 7.59
CA THR A 128 -18.05 -1.69 8.70
C THR A 128 -17.04 -1.07 9.68
N GLY A 129 -17.20 0.21 9.96
CA GLY A 129 -16.32 0.97 10.84
C GLY A 129 -14.96 1.35 10.25
N LYS A 130 -14.60 0.86 9.05
CA LYS A 130 -13.30 1.16 8.43
C LYS A 130 -13.28 2.53 7.74
N LEU A 131 -12.06 3.03 7.53
CA LEU A 131 -11.79 4.12 6.61
C LEU A 131 -11.77 3.57 5.19
N CYS A 132 -12.52 4.21 4.29
CA CYS A 132 -12.48 3.89 2.87
C CYS A 132 -12.04 5.09 2.05
N ALA A 133 -11.50 4.82 0.87
CA ALA A 133 -11.10 5.85 -0.07
C ALA A 133 -11.38 5.40 -1.50
N GLY A 134 -11.49 6.36 -2.42
CA GLY A 134 -11.68 6.03 -3.83
C GLY A 134 -10.96 7.01 -4.74
N PHE A 135 -10.47 6.52 -5.87
CA PHE A 135 -9.85 7.34 -6.91
C PHE A 135 -10.26 6.86 -8.31
N SER A 136 -10.02 7.70 -9.32
CA SER A 136 -10.40 7.36 -10.69
C SER A 136 -9.41 7.89 -11.71
N VAL A 137 -9.27 7.16 -12.82
CA VAL A 137 -8.60 7.61 -14.03
C VAL A 137 -9.60 7.54 -15.18
N ASN A 138 -9.67 8.56 -16.03
CA ASN A 138 -10.61 8.63 -17.15
C ASN A 138 -9.97 9.23 -18.39
N ALA A 139 -10.42 8.81 -19.56
CA ALA A 139 -9.91 9.32 -20.84
C ALA A 139 -10.51 10.67 -21.26
N GLY A 140 -11.53 11.16 -20.59
CA GLY A 140 -12.21 12.41 -20.96
C GLY A 140 -12.94 13.09 -19.81
N TYR A 141 -14.04 12.52 -19.38
CA TYR A 141 -14.95 13.07 -18.36
C TYR A 141 -15.48 11.97 -17.41
N GLY A 142 -16.17 12.37 -16.36
CA GLY A 142 -16.88 11.45 -15.47
C GLY A 142 -16.08 10.92 -14.28
N GLY A 143 -14.77 11.20 -14.19
CA GLY A 143 -13.95 10.70 -13.09
C GLY A 143 -14.42 11.17 -11.71
N GLN A 144 -14.90 12.42 -11.59
CA GLN A 144 -15.43 12.96 -10.32
C GLN A 144 -16.72 12.25 -9.90
N SER A 145 -17.62 12.00 -10.85
CA SER A 145 -18.84 11.22 -10.57
C SER A 145 -18.51 9.78 -10.18
N THR A 146 -17.50 9.17 -10.80
CA THR A 146 -17.00 7.85 -10.41
C THR A 146 -16.55 7.83 -8.95
N VAL A 147 -15.71 8.79 -8.52
CA VAL A 147 -15.22 8.87 -7.14
C VAL A 147 -16.37 9.10 -6.16
N LYS A 148 -17.34 9.97 -6.51
CA LYS A 148 -18.54 10.20 -5.71
C LYS A 148 -19.36 8.91 -5.55
N SER A 149 -19.63 8.20 -6.65
CA SER A 149 -20.38 6.95 -6.66
C SER A 149 -19.69 5.83 -5.89
N LEU A 150 -18.36 5.76 -5.92
CA LEU A 150 -17.59 4.85 -5.07
C LEU A 150 -17.89 5.12 -3.59
N GLY A 151 -17.88 6.41 -3.20
CA GLY A 151 -18.16 6.82 -1.82
C GLY A 151 -19.57 6.46 -1.36
N GLU A 152 -20.57 6.73 -2.20
CA GLU A 152 -21.96 6.38 -1.91
C GLU A 152 -22.15 4.87 -1.71
N ARG A 153 -21.57 4.04 -2.59
CA ARG A 153 -21.64 2.58 -2.49
C ARG A 153 -20.89 2.03 -1.28
N LEU A 154 -19.70 2.51 -0.99
CA LEU A 154 -18.92 2.05 0.16
C LEU A 154 -19.58 2.46 1.49
N LYS A 155 -20.13 3.66 1.57
CA LYS A 155 -20.93 4.09 2.73
C LYS A 155 -22.18 3.23 2.94
N ALA A 156 -22.87 2.87 1.86
CA ALA A 156 -24.01 1.96 1.93
C ALA A 156 -23.62 0.55 2.42
N LYS A 157 -22.34 0.17 2.32
CA LYS A 157 -21.78 -1.09 2.86
C LYS A 157 -21.28 -0.96 4.31
N GLY A 158 -21.44 0.18 4.95
CA GLY A 158 -21.06 0.40 6.35
C GLY A 158 -19.70 1.05 6.56
N CYS A 159 -19.06 1.55 5.51
CA CYS A 159 -17.83 2.34 5.64
C CYS A 159 -18.08 3.57 6.53
N ALA A 160 -17.32 3.72 7.62
CA ALA A 160 -17.53 4.78 8.61
C ALA A 160 -17.11 6.17 8.10
N ASP A 161 -16.05 6.22 7.29
CA ASP A 161 -15.53 7.46 6.74
C ASP A 161 -14.98 7.22 5.33
N TYR A 162 -15.29 8.11 4.41
CA TYR A 162 -14.85 8.02 3.01
C TYR A 162 -14.04 9.24 2.60
N VAL A 163 -12.89 8.99 1.99
CA VAL A 163 -12.01 10.02 1.44
C VAL A 163 -12.08 9.98 -0.08
N ALA A 164 -12.61 11.04 -0.67
CA ALA A 164 -12.59 11.22 -2.11
C ALA A 164 -11.16 11.53 -2.56
N GLY A 165 -10.61 10.68 -3.41
CA GLY A 165 -9.26 10.81 -3.93
C GLY A 165 -9.18 11.56 -5.26
N PRO A 166 -7.97 11.68 -5.79
CA PRO A 166 -7.72 12.36 -7.06
C PRO A 166 -8.41 11.70 -8.25
N VAL A 167 -8.58 12.51 -9.27
CA VAL A 167 -8.98 12.08 -10.61
C VAL A 167 -7.94 12.58 -11.61
N ALA A 168 -7.48 11.71 -12.50
CA ALA A 168 -6.58 12.06 -13.59
C ALA A 168 -7.20 11.75 -14.95
N LYS A 169 -6.72 12.46 -15.95
CA LYS A 169 -7.01 12.19 -17.36
C LYS A 169 -5.85 11.41 -17.97
N ALA A 170 -6.15 10.20 -18.48
CA ALA A 170 -5.21 9.38 -19.21
C ALA A 170 -5.96 8.40 -20.12
N GLY A 171 -5.30 7.86 -21.12
CA GLY A 171 -5.89 6.95 -22.07
C GLY A 171 -6.49 7.62 -23.31
N SER A 172 -7.18 6.82 -24.11
CA SER A 172 -7.87 7.27 -25.32
C SER A 172 -9.38 7.26 -25.13
N PRO A 173 -10.10 8.34 -25.46
CA PRO A 173 -11.56 8.38 -25.35
C PRO A 173 -12.27 7.38 -26.26
N LEU A 174 -11.63 6.99 -27.36
CA LEU A 174 -12.19 6.02 -28.31
C LEU A 174 -11.83 4.57 -27.99
N SER A 175 -11.04 4.33 -26.95
CA SER A 175 -10.56 2.99 -26.55
C SER A 175 -9.86 2.19 -27.68
N LEU A 176 -9.39 2.86 -28.75
CA LEU A 176 -8.76 2.24 -29.91
C LEU A 176 -7.29 1.88 -29.65
N TRP A 177 -6.67 2.55 -28.69
CA TRP A 177 -5.28 2.33 -28.25
C TRP A 177 -5.12 2.72 -26.79
N VAL A 178 -3.94 2.46 -26.24
CA VAL A 178 -3.61 2.77 -24.81
C VAL A 178 -3.81 4.25 -24.49
N GLY A 179 -3.55 5.14 -25.45
CA GLY A 179 -3.68 6.59 -25.26
C GLY A 179 -2.54 7.19 -24.47
N SER A 180 -2.75 8.39 -23.91
CA SER A 180 -1.75 9.10 -23.10
C SER A 180 -1.61 8.48 -21.72
N ALA A 181 -0.38 8.40 -21.20
CA ALA A 181 -0.10 8.00 -19.82
C ALA A 181 -0.65 9.02 -18.81
N VAL A 182 -0.73 8.63 -17.53
CA VAL A 182 -1.02 9.56 -16.45
C VAL A 182 0.12 10.57 -16.34
N LYS A 183 -0.22 11.85 -16.30
CA LYS A 183 0.78 12.92 -16.24
C LYS A 183 1.56 12.91 -14.92
N PRO A 184 2.85 13.31 -14.91
CA PRO A 184 3.66 13.34 -13.70
C PRO A 184 3.05 14.16 -12.56
N GLU A 185 2.43 15.30 -12.86
CA GLU A 185 1.75 16.12 -11.89
C GLU A 185 0.55 15.43 -11.23
N ASP A 186 -0.19 14.62 -11.99
CA ASP A 186 -1.29 13.81 -11.46
C ASP A 186 -0.74 12.64 -10.61
N LEU A 187 0.34 11.99 -11.02
CA LEU A 187 1.00 10.96 -10.20
C LEU A 187 1.49 11.53 -8.86
N ALA A 188 2.01 12.76 -8.86
CA ALA A 188 2.37 13.44 -7.61
C ALA A 188 1.16 13.66 -6.69
N ARG A 189 -0.01 14.01 -7.25
CA ARG A 189 -1.27 14.13 -6.49
C ARG A 189 -1.74 12.81 -5.90
N TYR A 190 -1.61 11.69 -6.63
CA TYR A 190 -1.92 10.36 -6.11
C TYR A 190 -0.97 9.95 -4.99
N ARG A 191 0.32 10.29 -5.11
CA ARG A 191 1.30 10.03 -4.04
C ARG A 191 0.94 10.82 -2.77
N ALA A 192 0.71 12.13 -2.89
CA ALA A 192 0.29 12.96 -1.77
C ALA A 192 -1.00 12.44 -1.12
N PHE A 193 -1.95 11.96 -1.91
CA PHE A 193 -3.17 11.34 -1.41
C PHE A 193 -2.88 10.10 -0.55
N GLY A 194 -1.93 9.26 -0.95
CA GLY A 194 -1.48 8.11 -0.17
C GLY A 194 -0.91 8.51 1.19
N GLU A 195 -0.08 9.55 1.22
CA GLU A 195 0.49 10.12 2.47
C GLU A 195 -0.62 10.66 3.39
N ASP A 196 -1.58 11.37 2.83
CA ASP A 196 -2.69 11.97 3.59
C ASP A 196 -3.65 10.91 4.17
N LEU A 197 -3.83 9.78 3.49
CA LEU A 197 -4.58 8.64 4.04
C LEU A 197 -3.93 8.10 5.32
N VAL A 198 -2.60 7.99 5.35
CA VAL A 198 -1.87 7.54 6.55
C VAL A 198 -2.03 8.55 7.69
N LYS A 199 -1.91 9.86 7.41
CA LYS A 199 -2.14 10.92 8.40
C LYS A 199 -3.56 10.85 8.96
N LYS A 200 -4.57 10.74 8.09
CA LYS A 200 -5.98 10.66 8.47
C LYS A 200 -6.27 9.42 9.31
N PHE A 201 -5.76 8.26 8.90
CA PHE A 201 -5.89 7.03 9.68
C PHE A 201 -5.29 7.17 11.07
N THR A 202 -4.08 7.73 11.16
CA THR A 202 -3.41 7.95 12.45
C THR A 202 -4.17 8.90 13.37
N ALA A 203 -4.81 9.94 12.80
CA ALA A 203 -5.62 10.88 13.56
C ALA A 203 -6.91 10.24 14.14
N ARG A 204 -7.46 9.20 13.49
CA ARG A 204 -8.64 8.46 13.98
C ARG A 204 -8.34 7.50 15.13
N LYS A 205 -7.09 7.11 15.31
CA LYS A 205 -6.65 6.17 16.36
C LYS A 205 -6.25 6.87 17.67
N LYS A 206 -6.24 8.20 17.67
CA LYS A 206 -6.03 9.03 18.86
C LYS A 206 -7.35 9.31 19.57
#